data_8534b1df7870a1077f449b409521da84
#
_entry.id   8534b1df7870a1077f449b409521da84
#
_cell.length_a   1.000
_cell.length_b   1.000
_cell.length_c   1.000
_cell.angle_alpha   90.00
_cell.angle_beta   90.00
_cell.angle_gamma   90.00
#
_symmetry.space_group_name_H-M   'P 1'
#
loop_
_entity.id
_entity.type
_entity.pdbx_description
1 polymer ?
#
loop_
_entity_poly.entity_id
_entity_poly.type
_entity_poly.pdbx_seq_one_letter_code
_entity_poly.pdbx_strand_id
1 'polypeptide(L)'
;MKTIFITGASSGIGKATVELFSANGWRVIATMRNVEKGKELVELPNVVVMPLDVTNPEQIRETCRQALEQYDVDVLFNNAGYGIMAPLELIPETEIRELFDTDVIGTMLVTQQFIPHFKRRRAGTILTTTSLAGIIALPRDGVYGAAKRAQQGMVESLYYEMRPFGVAVKAMIPGGTKTNFQTPLNDVTGYEKVAENQRKYLLDGHAEFPEPEEAASVIWQATTDGKDKLRYPTDSVCRKLYDQYISM
;
A
#
# COMPACT_ATOMS: atom_id res chain seq x y z
N MET A 1 -9.58 22.60 -1.94
CA MET A 1 -8.42 21.78 -2.33
C MET A 1 -8.66 20.39 -1.78
N LYS A 2 -8.55 19.33 -2.58
CA LYS A 2 -8.66 17.95 -2.13
C LYS A 2 -7.41 17.52 -1.35
N THR A 3 -7.58 16.66 -0.38
CA THR A 3 -6.51 16.23 0.53
C THR A 3 -6.38 14.70 0.55
N ILE A 4 -5.16 14.20 0.39
CA ILE A 4 -4.83 12.78 0.55
C ILE A 4 -3.88 12.59 1.74
N PHE A 5 -4.16 11.58 2.57
CA PHE A 5 -3.29 11.10 3.65
C PHE A 5 -2.61 9.81 3.21
N ILE A 6 -1.28 9.76 3.23
CA ILE A 6 -0.49 8.63 2.72
C ILE A 6 0.40 8.07 3.82
N THR A 7 0.31 6.77 4.09
CA THR A 7 1.26 6.09 4.97
C THR A 7 2.45 5.52 4.17
N GLY A 8 3.65 5.53 4.77
CA GLY A 8 4.85 4.99 4.11
C GLY A 8 5.29 5.82 2.90
N ALA A 9 5.24 7.15 3.02
CA ALA A 9 5.48 8.10 1.93
C ALA A 9 6.96 8.40 1.64
N SER A 10 7.92 7.81 2.36
CA SER A 10 9.34 8.19 2.26
C SER A 10 10.08 7.59 1.06
N SER A 11 9.49 6.63 0.35
CA SER A 11 10.14 5.94 -0.78
C SER A 11 9.12 5.22 -1.67
N GLY A 12 9.59 4.70 -2.80
CA GLY A 12 8.83 3.81 -3.69
C GLY A 12 7.48 4.39 -4.11
N ILE A 13 6.46 3.54 -4.13
CA ILE A 13 5.10 3.90 -4.57
C ILE A 13 4.53 5.08 -3.76
N GLY A 14 4.76 5.08 -2.44
CA GLY A 14 4.31 6.18 -1.57
C GLY A 14 4.88 7.52 -1.97
N LYS A 15 6.21 7.60 -2.18
CA LYS A 15 6.89 8.83 -2.61
C LYS A 15 6.42 9.29 -3.99
N ALA A 16 6.39 8.39 -4.98
CA ALA A 16 5.90 8.70 -6.32
C ALA A 16 4.43 9.20 -6.30
N THR A 17 3.61 8.66 -5.40
CA THR A 17 2.24 9.15 -5.19
C THR A 17 2.22 10.56 -4.60
N VAL A 18 3.07 10.89 -3.62
CA VAL A 18 3.19 12.24 -3.08
C VAL A 18 3.50 13.23 -4.19
N GLU A 19 4.53 12.94 -4.99
CA GLU A 19 4.98 13.81 -6.09
C GLU A 19 3.88 14.04 -7.12
N LEU A 20 3.20 12.97 -7.54
CA LEU A 20 2.12 13.06 -8.52
C LEU A 20 0.92 13.86 -8.01
N PHE A 21 0.48 13.64 -6.77
CA PHE A 21 -0.67 14.35 -6.21
C PHE A 21 -0.37 15.82 -5.93
N SER A 22 0.84 16.14 -5.43
CA SER A 22 1.32 17.50 -5.27
C SER A 22 1.34 18.26 -6.60
N ALA A 23 1.91 17.66 -7.66
CA ALA A 23 1.97 18.24 -9.00
C ALA A 23 0.58 18.51 -9.60
N ASN A 24 -0.45 17.77 -9.16
CA ASN A 24 -1.85 17.95 -9.57
C ASN A 24 -2.66 18.85 -8.61
N GLY A 25 -1.99 19.61 -7.74
CA GLY A 25 -2.61 20.61 -6.89
C GLY A 25 -3.39 20.07 -5.69
N TRP A 26 -3.16 18.82 -5.29
CA TRP A 26 -3.72 18.27 -4.07
C TRP A 26 -2.87 18.65 -2.86
N ARG A 27 -3.51 18.76 -1.70
CA ARG A 27 -2.78 18.70 -0.43
C ARG A 27 -2.42 17.25 -0.15
N VAL A 28 -1.14 17.01 0.19
CA VAL A 28 -0.65 15.69 0.55
C VAL A 28 -0.14 15.68 1.97
N ILE A 29 -0.72 14.86 2.83
CA ILE A 29 -0.20 14.57 4.16
C ILE A 29 0.63 13.29 4.02
N ALA A 30 1.94 13.47 3.90
CA ALA A 30 2.92 12.42 3.70
C ALA A 30 3.42 11.92 5.05
N THR A 31 3.11 10.67 5.42
CA THR A 31 3.53 10.15 6.72
C THR A 31 4.58 9.07 6.63
N MET A 32 5.51 9.06 7.58
CA MET A 32 6.64 8.14 7.63
C MET A 32 7.24 8.05 9.03
N ARG A 33 7.91 6.95 9.34
CA ARG A 33 8.57 6.74 10.66
C ARG A 33 9.68 7.76 10.93
N ASN A 34 10.51 8.01 9.93
CA ASN A 34 11.61 8.98 10.02
C ASN A 34 11.37 10.15 9.07
N VAL A 35 10.97 11.30 9.62
CA VAL A 35 10.65 12.51 8.85
C VAL A 35 11.85 13.12 8.13
N GLU A 36 13.08 12.83 8.59
CA GLU A 36 14.31 13.28 7.91
C GLU A 36 14.42 12.72 6.48
N LYS A 37 13.84 11.53 6.24
CA LYS A 37 13.76 10.93 4.90
C LYS A 37 12.76 11.63 3.96
N GLY A 38 11.96 12.53 4.50
CA GLY A 38 10.97 13.31 3.75
C GLY A 38 11.36 14.77 3.55
N LYS A 39 12.59 15.18 3.86
CA LYS A 39 13.03 16.58 3.74
C LYS A 39 12.80 17.17 2.35
N GLU A 40 13.08 16.42 1.31
CA GLU A 40 12.84 16.84 -0.08
C GLU A 40 11.34 16.96 -0.42
N LEU A 41 10.47 16.23 0.26
CA LEU A 41 9.03 16.30 0.03
C LEU A 41 8.40 17.58 0.59
N VAL A 42 9.02 18.18 1.62
CA VAL A 42 8.52 19.44 2.21
C VAL A 42 8.66 20.62 1.23
N GLU A 43 9.61 20.52 0.28
CA GLU A 43 9.80 21.53 -0.75
C GLU A 43 8.72 21.47 -1.86
N LEU A 44 7.96 20.38 -1.92
CA LEU A 44 6.89 20.24 -2.91
C LEU A 44 5.66 21.07 -2.51
N PRO A 45 4.94 21.65 -3.48
CA PRO A 45 3.74 22.42 -3.21
C PRO A 45 2.68 21.62 -2.45
N ASN A 46 2.11 22.18 -1.41
CA ASN A 46 0.99 21.63 -0.64
C ASN A 46 1.30 20.27 0.04
N VAL A 47 2.55 19.94 0.29
CA VAL A 47 2.95 18.73 1.02
C VAL A 47 3.21 19.06 2.49
N VAL A 48 2.65 18.26 3.37
CA VAL A 48 2.89 18.28 4.83
C VAL A 48 3.46 16.93 5.22
N VAL A 49 4.62 16.92 5.86
CA VAL A 49 5.24 15.69 6.38
C VAL A 49 4.92 15.54 7.86
N MET A 50 4.42 14.36 8.27
CA MET A 50 4.10 14.05 9.66
C MET A 50 4.73 12.70 10.06
N PRO A 51 5.17 12.55 11.33
CA PRO A 51 5.67 11.27 11.83
C PRO A 51 4.54 10.27 12.00
N LEU A 52 4.75 9.04 11.52
CA LEU A 52 3.83 7.94 11.75
C LEU A 52 4.56 6.59 11.67
N ASP A 53 4.62 5.91 12.80
CA ASP A 53 4.93 4.48 12.87
C ASP A 53 3.60 3.73 12.97
N VAL A 54 3.29 2.93 11.95
CA VAL A 54 2.04 2.17 11.89
C VAL A 54 2.02 0.98 12.85
N THR A 55 3.14 0.68 13.52
CA THR A 55 3.21 -0.32 14.60
C THR A 55 2.97 0.27 15.99
N ASN A 56 2.85 1.61 16.08
CA ASN A 56 2.60 2.31 17.34
C ASN A 56 1.16 2.84 17.42
N PRO A 57 0.25 2.18 18.17
CA PRO A 57 -1.15 2.57 18.23
C PRO A 57 -1.41 3.98 18.80
N GLU A 58 -0.54 4.45 19.69
CA GLU A 58 -0.68 5.80 20.27
C GLU A 58 -0.31 6.86 19.23
N GLN A 59 0.78 6.65 18.50
CA GLN A 59 1.19 7.55 17.44
C GLN A 59 0.17 7.54 16.27
N ILE A 60 -0.42 6.38 15.95
CA ILE A 60 -1.52 6.30 14.97
C ILE A 60 -2.66 7.22 15.39
N ARG A 61 -3.18 7.07 16.62
CA ARG A 61 -4.28 7.89 17.11
C ARG A 61 -3.96 9.38 17.07
N GLU A 62 -2.79 9.75 17.56
CA GLU A 62 -2.39 11.16 17.66
C GLU A 62 -2.17 11.79 16.28
N THR A 63 -1.39 11.15 15.39
CA THR A 63 -1.11 11.70 14.05
C THR A 63 -2.38 11.78 13.20
N CYS A 64 -3.23 10.74 13.23
CA CYS A 64 -4.50 10.78 12.49
C CYS A 64 -5.46 11.84 13.04
N ARG A 65 -5.55 12.00 14.39
CA ARG A 65 -6.34 13.05 15.02
C ARG A 65 -5.88 14.44 14.57
N GLN A 66 -4.58 14.74 14.65
CA GLN A 66 -4.00 16.01 14.22
C GLN A 66 -4.29 16.28 12.75
N ALA A 67 -4.13 15.29 11.87
CA ALA A 67 -4.43 15.44 10.46
C ALA A 67 -5.90 15.75 10.20
N LEU A 68 -6.82 15.07 10.87
CA LEU A 68 -8.27 15.24 10.69
C LEU A 68 -8.82 16.52 11.34
N GLU A 69 -8.14 17.09 12.35
CA GLU A 69 -8.48 18.37 12.95
C GLU A 69 -8.03 19.54 12.09
N GLN A 70 -6.89 19.42 11.40
CA GLN A 70 -6.32 20.47 10.59
C GLN A 70 -6.82 20.47 9.14
N TYR A 71 -7.19 19.29 8.64
CA TYR A 71 -7.48 19.11 7.21
C TYR A 71 -8.73 18.26 6.98
N ASP A 72 -9.49 18.66 5.99
CA ASP A 72 -10.62 17.88 5.48
C ASP A 72 -10.08 16.80 4.51
N VAL A 73 -9.80 15.59 5.04
CA VAL A 73 -9.17 14.52 4.27
C VAL A 73 -10.22 13.86 3.37
N ASP A 74 -9.93 13.81 2.06
CA ASP A 74 -10.78 13.16 1.05
C ASP A 74 -10.37 11.71 0.76
N VAL A 75 -9.08 11.41 0.93
CA VAL A 75 -8.51 10.09 0.58
C VAL A 75 -7.55 9.62 1.67
N LEU A 76 -7.75 8.40 2.13
CA LEU A 76 -6.75 7.65 2.88
C LEU A 76 -6.04 6.69 1.92
N PHE A 77 -4.72 6.75 1.86
CA PHE A 77 -3.90 5.75 1.16
C PHE A 77 -3.01 5.00 2.14
N ASN A 78 -3.43 3.81 2.51
CA ASN A 78 -2.66 2.85 3.27
C ASN A 78 -1.62 2.20 2.36
N ASN A 79 -0.37 2.68 2.44
CA ASN A 79 0.72 2.20 1.61
C ASN A 79 1.93 1.72 2.43
N ALA A 80 2.04 2.08 3.70
CA ALA A 80 3.09 1.58 4.56
C ALA A 80 3.09 0.04 4.60
N GLY A 81 4.27 -0.54 4.43
CA GLY A 81 4.47 -1.99 4.46
C GLY A 81 5.85 -2.38 3.95
N TYR A 82 6.18 -3.64 4.12
CA TYR A 82 7.39 -4.25 3.59
C TYR A 82 7.14 -5.73 3.27
N GLY A 83 8.12 -6.43 2.69
CA GLY A 83 7.98 -7.84 2.35
C GLY A 83 9.08 -8.70 2.96
N ILE A 84 8.79 -9.97 3.13
CA ILE A 84 9.76 -11.01 3.46
C ILE A 84 9.68 -12.06 2.37
N MET A 85 10.78 -12.25 1.63
CA MET A 85 10.90 -13.26 0.57
C MET A 85 11.93 -14.32 0.99
N ALA A 86 11.48 -15.30 1.76
CA ALA A 86 12.30 -16.41 2.20
C ALA A 86 11.48 -17.71 2.34
N PRO A 87 12.10 -18.90 2.29
CA PRO A 87 11.46 -20.14 2.68
C PRO A 87 10.93 -20.05 4.10
N LEU A 88 9.72 -20.57 4.34
CA LEU A 88 9.04 -20.43 5.64
C LEU A 88 9.89 -20.91 6.83
N GLU A 89 10.63 -21.99 6.65
CA GLU A 89 11.48 -22.58 7.70
C GLU A 89 12.67 -21.68 8.12
N LEU A 90 13.03 -20.70 7.28
CA LEU A 90 14.14 -19.77 7.55
C LEU A 90 13.67 -18.43 8.14
N ILE A 91 12.36 -18.23 8.30
CA ILE A 91 11.82 -16.96 8.82
C ILE A 91 11.66 -17.04 10.33
N PRO A 92 12.38 -16.19 11.11
CA PRO A 92 12.21 -16.09 12.56
C PRO A 92 10.78 -15.66 12.94
N GLU A 93 10.29 -16.15 14.09
CA GLU A 93 8.97 -15.76 14.61
C GLU A 93 8.82 -14.24 14.77
N THR A 94 9.88 -13.56 15.20
CA THR A 94 9.90 -12.10 15.35
C THR A 94 9.58 -11.39 14.04
N GLU A 95 10.22 -11.79 12.94
CA GLU A 95 9.99 -11.23 11.61
C GLU A 95 8.56 -11.47 11.11
N ILE A 96 7.99 -12.64 11.43
CA ILE A 96 6.58 -12.94 11.11
C ILE A 96 5.66 -11.95 11.82
N ARG A 97 5.86 -11.75 13.13
CA ARG A 97 5.05 -10.83 13.95
C ARG A 97 5.19 -9.39 13.48
N GLU A 98 6.40 -8.91 13.28
CA GLU A 98 6.69 -7.54 12.84
C GLU A 98 6.07 -7.22 11.48
N LEU A 99 6.09 -8.20 10.54
CA LEU A 99 5.42 -8.05 9.25
C LEU A 99 3.90 -7.91 9.43
N PHE A 100 3.28 -8.75 10.24
CA PHE A 100 1.85 -8.67 10.50
C PHE A 100 1.47 -7.40 11.25
N ASP A 101 2.27 -6.98 12.22
CA ASP A 101 2.05 -5.73 12.95
C ASP A 101 2.10 -4.52 12.03
N THR A 102 3.03 -4.50 11.07
CA THR A 102 3.16 -3.41 10.11
C THR A 102 2.05 -3.47 9.05
N ASP A 103 1.99 -4.57 8.29
CA ASP A 103 1.19 -4.64 7.08
C ASP A 103 -0.29 -4.87 7.36
N VAL A 104 -0.63 -5.63 8.40
CA VAL A 104 -2.01 -6.00 8.70
C VAL A 104 -2.59 -5.14 9.81
N ILE A 105 -2.03 -5.24 11.01
CA ILE A 105 -2.59 -4.57 12.20
C ILE A 105 -2.50 -3.04 12.04
N GLY A 106 -1.34 -2.53 11.63
CA GLY A 106 -1.13 -1.11 11.39
C GLY A 106 -2.09 -0.54 10.36
N THR A 107 -2.27 -1.23 9.24
CA THR A 107 -3.25 -0.85 8.20
C THR A 107 -4.67 -0.78 8.76
N MET A 108 -5.08 -1.77 9.55
CA MET A 108 -6.41 -1.81 10.19
C MET A 108 -6.59 -0.64 11.17
N LEU A 109 -5.60 -0.41 12.05
CA LEU A 109 -5.67 0.64 13.05
C LEU A 109 -5.69 2.04 12.44
N VAL A 110 -4.90 2.31 11.40
CA VAL A 110 -4.95 3.58 10.67
C VAL A 110 -6.33 3.74 10.01
N THR A 111 -6.83 2.72 9.32
CA THR A 111 -8.13 2.76 8.64
C THR A 111 -9.26 3.07 9.62
N GLN A 112 -9.25 2.49 10.82
CA GLN A 112 -10.24 2.75 11.87
C GLN A 112 -10.33 4.24 12.24
N GLN A 113 -9.21 5.00 12.21
CA GLN A 113 -9.23 6.42 12.56
C GLN A 113 -10.00 7.26 11.53
N PHE A 114 -9.99 6.86 10.25
CA PHE A 114 -10.60 7.62 9.16
C PHE A 114 -12.06 7.25 8.88
N ILE A 115 -12.49 6.04 9.22
CA ILE A 115 -13.88 5.58 8.99
C ILE A 115 -14.94 6.55 9.55
N PRO A 116 -14.86 7.03 10.81
CA PRO A 116 -15.85 7.95 11.34
C PRO A 116 -15.92 9.28 10.57
N HIS A 117 -14.77 9.79 10.11
CA HIS A 117 -14.68 11.01 9.31
C HIS A 117 -15.39 10.85 7.97
N PHE A 118 -15.08 9.82 7.20
CA PHE A 118 -15.70 9.56 5.90
C PHE A 118 -17.20 9.25 6.02
N LYS A 119 -17.61 8.52 7.05
CA LYS A 119 -19.03 8.24 7.31
C LYS A 119 -19.82 9.53 7.58
N ARG A 120 -19.32 10.44 8.41
CA ARG A 120 -19.97 11.74 8.67
C ARG A 120 -20.09 12.58 7.41
N ARG A 121 -19.05 12.60 6.58
CA ARG A 121 -19.06 13.35 5.31
C ARG A 121 -19.91 12.69 4.23
N ARG A 122 -20.25 11.39 4.38
CA ARG A 122 -20.85 10.55 3.33
C ARG A 122 -20.08 10.63 2.01
N ALA A 123 -18.77 10.76 2.10
CA ALA A 123 -17.84 10.89 0.98
C ALA A 123 -16.43 10.53 1.44
N GLY A 124 -15.63 9.99 0.54
CA GLY A 124 -14.23 9.69 0.75
C GLY A 124 -13.78 8.44 -0.02
N THR A 125 -12.48 8.22 -0.02
CA THR A 125 -11.90 7.03 -0.65
C THR A 125 -10.84 6.42 0.27
N ILE A 126 -10.91 5.12 0.46
CA ILE A 126 -9.89 4.33 1.18
C ILE A 126 -9.17 3.47 0.15
N LEU A 127 -7.90 3.75 -0.06
CA LEU A 127 -7.00 2.96 -0.89
C LEU A 127 -6.08 2.13 0.00
N THR A 128 -5.81 0.89 -0.37
CA THR A 128 -4.86 0.03 0.34
C THR A 128 -3.93 -0.66 -0.66
N THR A 129 -2.63 -0.52 -0.46
CA THR A 129 -1.62 -1.29 -1.20
C THR A 129 -1.64 -2.74 -0.71
N THR A 130 -2.31 -3.58 -1.45
CA THR A 130 -2.26 -5.04 -1.29
C THR A 130 -1.07 -5.59 -2.07
N SER A 131 -1.19 -6.70 -2.76
CA SER A 131 -0.15 -7.23 -3.65
C SER A 131 -0.74 -8.32 -4.56
N LEU A 132 -0.08 -8.58 -5.67
CA LEU A 132 -0.31 -9.78 -6.46
C LEU A 132 -0.11 -11.06 -5.61
N ALA A 133 0.84 -11.06 -4.68
CA ALA A 133 1.06 -12.14 -3.70
C ALA A 133 -0.13 -12.36 -2.74
N GLY A 134 -1.01 -11.36 -2.59
CA GLY A 134 -2.29 -11.49 -1.90
C GLY A 134 -3.39 -12.18 -2.72
N ILE A 135 -3.15 -12.42 -4.00
CA ILE A 135 -4.09 -13.05 -4.95
C ILE A 135 -3.55 -14.42 -5.37
N ILE A 136 -2.38 -14.45 -5.97
CA ILE A 136 -1.73 -15.67 -6.44
C ILE A 136 -0.71 -16.18 -5.42
N ALA A 137 -0.46 -17.49 -5.42
CA ALA A 137 0.57 -18.09 -4.58
C ALA A 137 1.93 -17.98 -5.29
N LEU A 138 2.92 -17.42 -4.60
CA LEU A 138 4.29 -17.35 -5.07
C LEU A 138 5.21 -18.11 -4.11
N PRO A 139 6.18 -18.87 -4.62
CA PRO A 139 7.18 -19.51 -3.78
C PRO A 139 7.91 -18.47 -2.91
N ARG A 140 8.31 -18.83 -1.69
CA ARG A 140 9.03 -17.98 -0.73
C ARG A 140 8.25 -16.78 -0.20
N ASP A 141 7.03 -16.53 -0.66
CA ASP A 141 6.15 -15.44 -0.21
C ASP A 141 5.11 -15.94 0.82
N GLY A 142 5.35 -17.07 1.49
CA GLY A 142 4.36 -17.69 2.39
C GLY A 142 3.85 -16.73 3.47
N VAL A 143 4.75 -16.07 4.19
CA VAL A 143 4.39 -15.10 5.25
C VAL A 143 3.86 -13.79 4.65
N TYR A 144 4.57 -13.24 3.68
CA TYR A 144 4.15 -12.01 3.00
C TYR A 144 2.80 -12.18 2.27
N GLY A 145 2.64 -13.27 1.53
CA GLY A 145 1.38 -13.59 0.86
C GLY A 145 0.21 -13.77 1.83
N ALA A 146 0.45 -14.37 3.01
CA ALA A 146 -0.56 -14.47 4.06
C ALA A 146 -0.98 -13.09 4.59
N ALA A 147 -0.01 -12.19 4.87
CA ALA A 147 -0.29 -10.83 5.29
C ALA A 147 -1.08 -10.04 4.22
N LYS A 148 -0.69 -10.16 2.95
CA LYS A 148 -1.39 -9.48 1.84
C LYS A 148 -2.78 -10.06 1.55
N ARG A 149 -3.00 -11.37 1.80
CA ARG A 149 -4.35 -11.95 1.79
C ARG A 149 -5.22 -11.45 2.94
N ALA A 150 -4.64 -11.26 4.13
CA ALA A 150 -5.36 -10.65 5.24
C ALA A 150 -5.80 -9.22 4.92
N GLN A 151 -4.92 -8.40 4.33
CA GLN A 151 -5.27 -7.06 3.83
C GLN A 151 -6.37 -7.12 2.75
N GLN A 152 -6.26 -8.06 1.80
CA GLN A 152 -7.27 -8.22 0.74
C GLN A 152 -8.64 -8.55 1.33
N GLY A 153 -8.73 -9.50 2.28
CA GLY A 153 -9.97 -9.85 2.96
C GLY A 153 -10.59 -8.67 3.72
N MET A 154 -9.76 -7.88 4.43
CA MET A 154 -10.20 -6.64 5.09
C MET A 154 -10.79 -5.65 4.07
N VAL A 155 -10.09 -5.39 2.99
CA VAL A 155 -10.52 -4.42 1.96
C VAL A 155 -11.82 -4.86 1.29
N GLU A 156 -11.98 -6.16 1.03
CA GLU A 156 -13.21 -6.73 0.46
C GLU A 156 -14.41 -6.59 1.40
N SER A 157 -14.23 -6.86 2.68
CA SER A 157 -15.29 -6.65 3.69
C SER A 157 -15.65 -5.17 3.79
N LEU A 158 -14.63 -4.31 3.92
CA LEU A 158 -14.80 -2.87 4.07
C LEU A 158 -15.48 -2.21 2.85
N TYR A 159 -15.28 -2.75 1.65
CA TYR A 159 -15.96 -2.29 0.43
C TYR A 159 -17.49 -2.35 0.60
N TYR A 160 -18.02 -3.44 1.14
CA TYR A 160 -19.46 -3.57 1.39
C TYR A 160 -19.93 -2.74 2.58
N GLU A 161 -19.13 -2.68 3.65
CA GLU A 161 -19.46 -1.91 4.85
C GLU A 161 -19.54 -0.40 4.59
N MET A 162 -18.68 0.12 3.72
CA MET A 162 -18.55 1.57 3.49
C MET A 162 -19.43 2.09 2.36
N ARG A 163 -19.88 1.22 1.47
CA ARG A 163 -20.73 1.56 0.33
C ARG A 163 -22.03 2.28 0.70
N PRO A 164 -22.79 1.90 1.78
CA PRO A 164 -24.00 2.62 2.20
C PRO A 164 -23.74 4.07 2.65
N PHE A 165 -22.49 4.40 2.95
CA PHE A 165 -22.07 5.74 3.36
C PHE A 165 -21.47 6.57 2.21
N GLY A 166 -21.50 6.06 0.98
CA GLY A 166 -20.93 6.76 -0.17
C GLY A 166 -19.39 6.84 -0.17
N VAL A 167 -18.72 5.95 0.55
CA VAL A 167 -17.26 5.89 0.67
C VAL A 167 -16.74 4.78 -0.23
N ALA A 168 -15.83 5.14 -1.15
CA ALA A 168 -15.18 4.16 -2.02
C ALA A 168 -14.05 3.43 -1.29
N VAL A 169 -13.95 2.12 -1.51
CA VAL A 169 -12.84 1.30 -0.99
C VAL A 169 -12.19 0.55 -2.15
N LYS A 170 -10.86 0.66 -2.27
CA LYS A 170 -10.14 0.14 -3.43
C LYS A 170 -8.82 -0.52 -3.02
N ALA A 171 -8.55 -1.69 -3.60
CA ALA A 171 -7.30 -2.43 -3.48
C ALA A 171 -6.37 -2.05 -4.64
N MET A 172 -5.21 -1.51 -4.32
CA MET A 172 -4.11 -1.31 -5.25
C MET A 172 -3.26 -2.58 -5.24
N ILE A 173 -3.12 -3.22 -6.39
CA ILE A 173 -2.49 -4.54 -6.50
C ILE A 173 -1.19 -4.40 -7.32
N PRO A 174 -0.07 -4.04 -6.68
CA PRO A 174 1.22 -4.07 -7.35
C PRO A 174 1.71 -5.51 -7.57
N GLY A 175 2.38 -5.70 -8.68
CA GLY A 175 3.26 -6.83 -8.95
C GLY A 175 4.67 -6.55 -8.44
N GLY A 176 5.69 -6.98 -9.20
CA GLY A 176 7.05 -6.52 -8.95
C GLY A 176 7.17 -5.04 -9.35
N THR A 177 7.67 -4.20 -8.46
CA THR A 177 7.89 -2.77 -8.71
C THR A 177 9.31 -2.41 -8.28
N LYS A 178 10.02 -1.63 -9.09
CA LYS A 178 11.39 -1.20 -8.82
C LYS A 178 11.42 -0.16 -7.71
N THR A 179 11.49 -0.61 -6.48
CA THR A 179 11.49 0.22 -5.28
C THR A 179 12.54 -0.25 -4.29
N ASN A 180 12.83 0.58 -3.29
CA ASN A 180 13.59 0.17 -2.11
C ASN A 180 12.68 -0.59 -1.12
N PHE A 181 11.74 -1.39 -1.63
CA PHE A 181 10.86 -2.21 -0.81
C PHE A 181 11.72 -3.15 0.04
N GLN A 182 11.77 -2.89 1.33
CA GLN A 182 12.68 -3.60 2.21
C GLN A 182 12.21 -5.03 2.40
N THR A 183 13.09 -5.94 2.04
CA THR A 183 13.01 -7.35 2.41
C THR A 183 14.12 -7.61 3.43
N PRO A 184 13.85 -7.44 4.74
CA PRO A 184 14.87 -7.61 5.78
C PRO A 184 15.46 -9.02 5.77
N LEU A 185 14.69 -9.99 5.32
CA LEU A 185 15.13 -11.35 5.11
C LEU A 185 14.83 -11.74 3.66
N ASN A 186 15.89 -11.92 2.87
CA ASN A 186 15.82 -12.43 1.50
C ASN A 186 16.75 -13.65 1.38
N ASP A 187 16.54 -14.65 2.25
CA ASP A 187 17.35 -15.85 2.24
C ASP A 187 16.87 -16.80 1.14
N VAL A 188 17.82 -17.34 0.42
CA VAL A 188 17.61 -18.30 -0.68
C VAL A 188 18.38 -19.59 -0.48
N THR A 189 19.02 -19.80 0.68
CA THR A 189 19.86 -20.97 0.96
C THR A 189 19.08 -22.26 0.70
N GLY A 190 19.59 -23.06 -0.23
CA GLY A 190 18.92 -24.30 -0.68
C GLY A 190 17.71 -24.10 -1.60
N TYR A 191 17.35 -22.86 -1.95
CA TYR A 191 16.19 -22.49 -2.79
C TYR A 191 16.55 -21.59 -3.97
N GLU A 192 17.83 -21.56 -4.39
CA GLU A 192 18.35 -20.64 -5.40
C GLU A 192 17.58 -20.76 -6.72
N LYS A 193 17.33 -22.00 -7.17
CA LYS A 193 16.58 -22.24 -8.41
C LYS A 193 15.10 -21.80 -8.30
N VAL A 194 14.50 -21.94 -7.12
CA VAL A 194 13.13 -21.51 -6.86
C VAL A 194 13.05 -19.98 -6.94
N ALA A 195 14.03 -19.28 -6.33
CA ALA A 195 14.13 -17.83 -6.37
C ALA A 195 14.32 -17.29 -7.80
N GLU A 196 15.19 -17.93 -8.58
CA GLU A 196 15.42 -17.58 -9.98
C GLU A 196 14.14 -17.74 -10.82
N ASN A 197 13.43 -18.88 -10.67
CA ASN A 197 12.19 -19.12 -11.40
C ASN A 197 11.09 -18.15 -11.02
N GLN A 198 10.95 -17.83 -9.73
CA GLN A 198 9.99 -16.82 -9.25
C GLN A 198 10.27 -15.46 -9.87
N ARG A 199 11.55 -15.02 -9.90
CA ARG A 199 11.92 -13.75 -10.52
C ARG A 199 11.60 -13.73 -12.02
N LYS A 200 11.92 -14.80 -12.75
CA LYS A 200 11.58 -14.93 -14.18
C LYS A 200 10.08 -14.86 -14.43
N TYR A 201 9.29 -15.53 -13.60
CA TYR A 201 7.83 -15.52 -13.68
C TYR A 201 7.26 -14.11 -13.46
N LEU A 202 7.74 -13.40 -12.44
CA LEU A 202 7.26 -12.05 -12.12
C LEU A 202 7.69 -11.00 -13.14
N LEU A 203 8.80 -11.22 -13.83
CA LEU A 203 9.24 -10.31 -14.91
C LEU A 203 8.49 -10.55 -16.23
N ASP A 204 7.92 -11.75 -16.45
CA ASP A 204 7.19 -12.12 -17.66
C ASP A 204 7.88 -11.69 -18.97
N GLY A 205 9.22 -11.88 -19.03
CA GLY A 205 10.05 -11.53 -20.19
C GLY A 205 10.54 -10.08 -20.24
N HIS A 206 10.14 -9.21 -19.32
CA HIS A 206 10.71 -7.87 -19.19
C HIS A 206 12.11 -7.93 -18.55
N ALA A 207 12.98 -6.98 -18.91
CA ALA A 207 14.34 -6.91 -18.35
C ALA A 207 14.35 -6.50 -16.87
N GLU A 208 13.45 -5.59 -16.49
CA GLU A 208 13.34 -4.99 -15.16
C GLU A 208 11.85 -4.88 -14.75
N PHE A 209 11.63 -4.70 -13.44
CA PHE A 209 10.31 -4.35 -12.92
C PHE A 209 9.95 -2.90 -13.29
N PRO A 210 8.63 -2.58 -13.41
CA PRO A 210 8.17 -1.22 -13.68
C PRO A 210 8.56 -0.25 -12.56
N GLU A 211 8.71 1.02 -12.94
CA GLU A 211 9.02 2.10 -12.00
C GLU A 211 7.80 2.43 -11.11
N PRO A 212 8.01 2.98 -9.90
CA PRO A 212 6.91 3.28 -8.96
C PRO A 212 5.92 4.33 -9.46
N GLU A 213 6.31 5.18 -10.41
CA GLU A 213 5.47 6.18 -11.07
C GLU A 213 4.32 5.54 -11.85
N GLU A 214 4.53 4.35 -12.40
CA GLU A 214 3.47 3.60 -13.08
C GLU A 214 2.36 3.22 -12.11
N ALA A 215 2.74 2.70 -10.93
CA ALA A 215 1.79 2.42 -9.85
C ALA A 215 1.10 3.70 -9.34
N ALA A 216 1.85 4.79 -9.17
CA ALA A 216 1.30 6.08 -8.76
C ALA A 216 0.25 6.60 -9.75
N SER A 217 0.46 6.41 -11.05
CA SER A 217 -0.50 6.78 -12.10
C SER A 217 -1.82 6.01 -11.97
N VAL A 218 -1.75 4.71 -11.64
CA VAL A 218 -2.96 3.90 -11.40
C VAL A 218 -3.65 4.30 -10.09
N ILE A 219 -2.89 4.68 -9.04
CA ILE A 219 -3.43 5.21 -7.78
C ILE A 219 -4.19 6.53 -8.05
N TRP A 220 -3.61 7.41 -8.86
CA TRP A 220 -4.28 8.63 -9.30
C TRP A 220 -5.58 8.32 -10.05
N GLN A 221 -5.54 7.40 -11.01
CA GLN A 221 -6.74 6.96 -11.73
C GLN A 221 -7.79 6.42 -10.76
N ALA A 222 -7.40 5.50 -9.86
CA ALA A 222 -8.31 4.91 -8.89
C ALA A 222 -8.96 5.97 -7.97
N THR A 223 -8.23 7.05 -7.68
CA THR A 223 -8.71 8.15 -6.84
C THR A 223 -9.70 9.06 -7.58
N THR A 224 -9.53 9.24 -8.89
CA THR A 224 -10.22 10.29 -9.65
C THR A 224 -11.25 9.78 -10.67
N ASP A 225 -11.30 8.47 -10.94
CA ASP A 225 -12.15 7.90 -11.99
C ASP A 225 -13.65 7.79 -11.64
N GLY A 226 -14.01 8.01 -10.38
CA GLY A 226 -15.38 7.90 -9.88
C GLY A 226 -16.03 6.51 -9.98
N LYS A 227 -15.24 5.47 -10.31
CA LYS A 227 -15.78 4.13 -10.54
C LYS A 227 -15.97 3.35 -9.25
N ASP A 228 -17.08 2.61 -9.18
CA ASP A 228 -17.33 1.56 -8.17
C ASP A 228 -16.56 0.29 -8.57
N LYS A 229 -15.24 0.35 -8.46
CA LYS A 229 -14.32 -0.74 -8.80
C LYS A 229 -13.39 -1.01 -7.62
N LEU A 230 -13.33 -2.25 -7.18
CA LEU A 230 -12.58 -2.66 -5.99
C LEU A 230 -11.08 -2.86 -6.29
N ARG A 231 -10.70 -3.49 -7.40
CA ARG A 231 -9.34 -3.98 -7.63
C ARG A 231 -8.66 -3.27 -8.79
N TYR A 232 -7.45 -2.78 -8.55
CA TYR A 232 -6.62 -2.04 -9.50
C TYR A 232 -5.21 -2.65 -9.58
N PRO A 233 -4.95 -3.61 -10.50
CA PRO A 233 -3.58 -4.00 -10.84
C PRO A 233 -2.80 -2.79 -11.34
N THR A 234 -1.58 -2.57 -10.81
CA THR A 234 -0.86 -1.30 -10.99
C THR A 234 0.05 -1.24 -12.22
N ASP A 235 0.27 -2.37 -12.86
CA ASP A 235 1.10 -2.47 -14.06
C ASP A 235 0.57 -3.55 -15.02
N SER A 236 1.13 -3.60 -16.23
CA SER A 236 0.67 -4.51 -17.28
C SER A 236 0.95 -5.98 -16.98
N VAL A 237 2.09 -6.28 -16.36
CA VAL A 237 2.47 -7.66 -15.99
C VAL A 237 1.56 -8.16 -14.88
N CYS A 238 1.39 -7.34 -13.83
CA CYS A 238 0.47 -7.65 -12.75
C CYS A 238 -0.96 -7.87 -13.25
N ARG A 239 -1.45 -7.03 -14.16
CA ARG A 239 -2.78 -7.17 -14.76
C ARG A 239 -2.93 -8.50 -15.50
N LYS A 240 -1.95 -8.85 -16.34
CA LYS A 240 -1.96 -10.12 -17.09
C LYS A 240 -2.02 -11.33 -16.14
N LEU A 241 -1.15 -11.37 -15.12
CA LEU A 241 -1.11 -12.48 -14.16
C LEU A 241 -2.38 -12.56 -13.30
N TYR A 242 -2.89 -11.40 -12.89
CA TYR A 242 -4.15 -11.29 -12.17
C TYR A 242 -5.32 -11.83 -13.01
N ASP A 243 -5.46 -11.39 -14.26
CA ASP A 243 -6.56 -11.79 -15.16
C ASP A 243 -6.49 -13.29 -15.48
N GLN A 244 -5.29 -13.84 -15.66
CA GLN A 244 -5.09 -15.28 -15.82
C GLN A 244 -5.56 -16.08 -14.60
N TYR A 245 -5.21 -15.63 -13.39
CA TYR A 245 -5.58 -16.32 -12.17
C TYR A 245 -7.08 -16.32 -11.89
N ILE A 246 -7.77 -15.19 -12.09
CA ILE A 246 -9.20 -15.10 -11.83
C ILE A 246 -10.07 -15.79 -12.89
N SER A 247 -9.48 -16.17 -14.04
CA SER A 247 -10.15 -16.93 -15.10
C SER A 247 -10.04 -18.45 -14.94
N MET A 248 -9.24 -18.93 -13.98
CA MET A 248 -9.08 -20.36 -13.64
C MET A 248 -10.18 -20.85 -12.71
#